data_e2a28731f10b501c4ad670d00736b33e
#
_entry.id   e2a28731f10b501c4ad670d00736b33e
#
_cell.length_a   1.000
_cell.length_b   1.000
_cell.length_c   1.000
_cell.angle_alpha   90.00
_cell.angle_beta   90.00
_cell.angle_gamma   90.00
#
_symmetry.space_group_name_H-M   'P 1'
#
loop_
_entity.id
_entity.type
_entity.pdbx_description
1 polymer ?
#
loop_
_entity_poly.entity_id
_entity_poly.type
_entity_poly.pdbx_seq_one_letter_code
_entity_poly.pdbx_strand_id
1 'polypeptide(L)'
;MHINYLDDDDLAFLPECSEAHLEAFTRILTHGENGKPRLSSTLLRNETFLSMEGHPERYRRNWQLIAGELQHFGGDSIANTLRRHGKFYRAILLDVCKRLKAKVDKQMTTPQIEQQLLTHFLQHSWNKLDKEQKTQFLAAVECRSHELESLLPHLLRRRKLSEGVALLLDERLTAILRTHAAVSVIGHGLVRSAGLGGPLGAALNSVKAVSGSAYRVTIPAVLHIACLRQMLHSSSGTTEIGEKYPARS
;
A
#
# COMPACT_ATOMS: atom_id res chain seq x y z
N MET A 1 -21.70 -13.13 -10.60
CA MET A 1 -20.56 -13.90 -10.07
C MET A 1 -20.33 -13.42 -8.65
N HIS A 2 -20.42 -14.31 -7.65
CA HIS A 2 -20.28 -13.90 -6.25
C HIS A 2 -18.80 -13.77 -5.86
N ILE A 3 -18.43 -12.62 -5.27
CA ILE A 3 -17.17 -12.49 -4.53
C ILE A 3 -17.41 -13.13 -3.18
N ASN A 4 -16.60 -14.13 -2.85
CA ASN A 4 -16.62 -14.77 -1.53
C ASN A 4 -15.46 -14.20 -0.72
N TYR A 5 -15.77 -13.36 0.28
CA TYR A 5 -14.80 -12.91 1.26
C TYR A 5 -14.53 -14.04 2.26
N LEU A 6 -13.26 -14.39 2.41
CA LEU A 6 -12.80 -15.22 3.53
C LEU A 6 -12.64 -14.30 4.73
N ASP A 7 -13.28 -14.61 5.83
CA ASP A 7 -13.14 -13.87 7.08
C ASP A 7 -11.67 -13.88 7.52
N ASP A 8 -11.05 -12.71 7.57
CA ASP A 8 -9.60 -12.55 7.65
C ASP A 8 -9.25 -11.41 8.62
N ASP A 9 -8.81 -11.79 9.82
CA ASP A 9 -8.43 -10.85 10.88
C ASP A 9 -7.37 -9.83 10.42
N ASP A 10 -6.49 -10.25 9.50
CA ASP A 10 -5.46 -9.38 8.94
C ASP A 10 -6.03 -8.27 8.02
N LEU A 11 -7.28 -8.36 7.59
CA LEU A 11 -7.98 -7.36 6.78
C LEU A 11 -9.11 -6.64 7.52
N ALA A 12 -9.42 -7.04 8.76
CA ALA A 12 -10.54 -6.51 9.55
C ALA A 12 -10.43 -5.00 9.86
N PHE A 13 -9.23 -4.41 9.74
CA PHE A 13 -8.99 -2.97 9.93
C PHE A 13 -9.45 -2.10 8.75
N LEU A 14 -9.70 -2.67 7.56
CA LEU A 14 -10.01 -1.90 6.36
C LEU A 14 -11.19 -0.93 6.52
N PRO A 15 -12.29 -1.24 7.22
CA PRO A 15 -13.39 -0.28 7.43
C PRO A 15 -12.99 0.96 8.26
N GLU A 16 -11.85 0.94 8.97
CA GLU A 16 -11.31 2.10 9.68
C GLU A 16 -10.59 3.08 8.73
N CYS A 17 -10.24 2.63 7.52
CA CYS A 17 -9.61 3.45 6.51
C CYS A 17 -10.60 4.47 5.93
N SER A 18 -10.07 5.59 5.41
CA SER A 18 -10.88 6.59 4.72
C SER A 18 -11.42 6.06 3.39
N GLU A 19 -12.52 6.65 2.91
CA GLU A 19 -13.09 6.35 1.59
C GLU A 19 -12.05 6.48 0.48
N ALA A 20 -11.25 7.53 0.48
CA ALA A 20 -10.22 7.76 -0.52
C ALA A 20 -9.13 6.67 -0.52
N HIS A 21 -8.76 6.17 0.67
CA HIS A 21 -7.83 5.04 0.79
C HIS A 21 -8.41 3.76 0.20
N LEU A 22 -9.67 3.46 0.50
CA LEU A 22 -10.35 2.27 -0.02
C LEU A 22 -10.66 2.39 -1.51
N GLU A 23 -10.95 3.60 -2.01
CA GLU A 23 -11.05 3.87 -3.44
C GLU A 23 -9.74 3.55 -4.16
N ALA A 24 -8.62 4.05 -3.64
CA ALA A 24 -7.29 3.77 -4.20
C ALA A 24 -7.00 2.27 -4.22
N PHE A 25 -7.29 1.58 -3.11
CA PHE A 25 -7.15 0.14 -3.02
C PHE A 25 -8.02 -0.58 -4.07
N THR A 26 -9.27 -0.17 -4.19
CA THR A 26 -10.20 -0.70 -5.21
C THR A 26 -9.65 -0.50 -6.62
N ARG A 27 -9.10 0.68 -6.93
CA ARG A 27 -8.52 0.95 -8.26
C ARG A 27 -7.31 0.07 -8.58
N ILE A 28 -6.46 -0.21 -7.60
CA ILE A 28 -5.34 -1.16 -7.78
C ILE A 28 -5.87 -2.54 -8.21
N LEU A 29 -6.95 -3.00 -7.60
CA LEU A 29 -7.52 -4.31 -7.88
C LEU A 29 -8.25 -4.34 -9.24
N THR A 30 -9.01 -3.30 -9.54
CA THR A 30 -10.00 -3.29 -10.63
C THR A 30 -9.50 -2.69 -11.94
N HIS A 31 -8.42 -1.87 -11.93
CA HIS A 31 -7.93 -1.19 -13.12
C HIS A 31 -6.49 -1.56 -13.46
N GLY A 32 -6.19 -1.56 -14.74
CA GLY A 32 -4.82 -1.72 -15.25
C GLY A 32 -4.01 -0.42 -15.14
N GLU A 33 -2.71 -0.50 -15.47
CA GLU A 33 -1.79 0.65 -15.47
C GLU A 33 -2.22 1.76 -16.44
N ASN A 34 -2.90 1.38 -17.50
CA ASN A 34 -3.48 2.32 -18.49
C ASN A 34 -4.79 2.98 -18.02
N GLY A 35 -5.19 2.74 -16.76
CA GLY A 35 -6.43 3.24 -16.17
C GLY A 35 -7.70 2.55 -16.69
N LYS A 36 -7.58 1.52 -17.54
CA LYS A 36 -8.75 0.79 -18.05
C LYS A 36 -9.20 -0.29 -17.07
N PRO A 37 -10.51 -0.55 -16.96
CA PRO A 37 -11.04 -1.65 -16.16
C PRO A 37 -10.42 -3.00 -16.56
N ARG A 38 -10.12 -3.84 -15.56
CA ARG A 38 -9.66 -5.20 -15.79
C ARG A 38 -10.86 -6.10 -16.14
N LEU A 39 -10.77 -6.82 -17.22
CA LEU A 39 -11.80 -7.81 -17.59
C LEU A 39 -11.93 -8.94 -16.56
N SER A 40 -10.86 -9.24 -15.82
CA SER A 40 -10.85 -10.25 -14.75
C SER A 40 -11.48 -9.77 -13.45
N SER A 41 -11.76 -8.46 -13.29
CA SER A 41 -12.36 -7.96 -12.05
C SER A 41 -13.79 -8.45 -11.90
N THR A 42 -14.05 -9.14 -10.78
CA THR A 42 -15.39 -9.56 -10.37
C THR A 42 -16.14 -8.42 -9.68
N LEU A 43 -15.42 -7.57 -8.95
CA LEU A 43 -15.97 -6.43 -8.21
C LEU A 43 -16.70 -5.43 -9.12
N LEU A 44 -16.14 -5.14 -10.31
CA LEU A 44 -16.77 -4.22 -11.27
C LEU A 44 -18.06 -4.77 -11.89
N ARG A 45 -18.41 -6.03 -11.63
CA ARG A 45 -19.64 -6.69 -12.09
C ARG A 45 -20.52 -7.13 -10.92
N ASN A 46 -20.16 -6.75 -9.70
CA ASN A 46 -20.92 -7.11 -8.50
C ASN A 46 -22.07 -6.10 -8.32
N GLU A 47 -23.31 -6.61 -8.30
CA GLU A 47 -24.52 -5.77 -8.22
C GLU A 47 -24.56 -4.93 -6.94
N THR A 48 -24.19 -5.51 -5.80
CA THR A 48 -24.15 -4.79 -4.52
C THR A 48 -23.16 -3.62 -4.57
N PHE A 49 -21.97 -3.83 -5.16
CA PHE A 49 -20.97 -2.78 -5.30
C PHE A 49 -21.42 -1.69 -6.28
N LEU A 50 -22.09 -2.07 -7.37
CA LEU A 50 -22.59 -1.13 -8.38
C LEU A 50 -23.80 -0.35 -7.87
N SER A 51 -24.70 -0.95 -7.10
CA SER A 51 -25.88 -0.25 -6.55
C SER A 51 -25.54 0.90 -5.60
N MET A 52 -24.31 0.94 -5.10
CA MET A 52 -23.81 2.02 -4.25
C MET A 52 -23.00 3.08 -5.02
N GLU A 53 -23.11 3.14 -6.34
CA GLU A 53 -22.46 4.19 -7.13
C GLU A 53 -22.94 5.57 -6.71
N GLY A 54 -22.00 6.51 -6.43
CA GLY A 54 -22.30 7.84 -5.90
C GLY A 54 -22.56 7.92 -4.39
N HIS A 55 -22.62 6.79 -3.67
CA HIS A 55 -22.79 6.83 -2.23
C HIS A 55 -21.50 7.28 -1.53
N PRO A 56 -21.54 8.22 -0.54
CA PRO A 56 -20.35 8.78 0.10
C PRO A 56 -19.52 7.77 0.91
N GLU A 57 -20.12 6.65 1.32
CA GLU A 57 -19.48 5.56 2.05
C GLU A 57 -19.43 4.27 1.23
N ARG A 58 -19.36 4.38 -0.09
CA ARG A 58 -19.40 3.24 -1.01
C ARG A 58 -18.34 2.20 -0.70
N TYR A 59 -17.10 2.63 -0.56
CA TYR A 59 -15.96 1.73 -0.40
C TYR A 59 -15.90 1.14 1.00
N ARG A 60 -16.17 1.95 2.02
CA ARG A 60 -16.19 1.49 3.42
C ARG A 60 -17.26 0.44 3.65
N ARG A 61 -18.47 0.65 3.13
CA ARG A 61 -19.57 -0.33 3.26
C ARG A 61 -19.35 -1.61 2.47
N ASN A 62 -18.52 -1.55 1.44
CA ASN A 62 -18.19 -2.70 0.60
C ASN A 62 -16.77 -3.23 0.84
N TRP A 63 -16.15 -2.92 1.98
CA TRP A 63 -14.76 -3.30 2.24
C TRP A 63 -14.53 -4.82 2.12
N GLN A 64 -15.48 -5.65 2.52
CA GLN A 64 -15.40 -7.11 2.40
C GLN A 64 -15.40 -7.57 0.93
N LEU A 65 -16.19 -6.94 0.08
CA LEU A 65 -16.16 -7.23 -1.36
C LEU A 65 -14.80 -6.84 -1.97
N ILE A 66 -14.25 -5.70 -1.54
CA ILE A 66 -12.93 -5.23 -1.98
C ILE A 66 -11.84 -6.18 -1.49
N ALA A 67 -11.87 -6.57 -0.23
CA ALA A 67 -10.94 -7.53 0.36
C ALA A 67 -11.05 -8.92 -0.32
N GLY A 68 -12.26 -9.37 -0.59
CA GLY A 68 -12.53 -10.61 -1.31
C GLY A 68 -11.97 -10.61 -2.73
N GLU A 69 -12.02 -9.47 -3.43
CA GLU A 69 -11.39 -9.32 -4.75
C GLU A 69 -9.86 -9.54 -4.68
N LEU A 70 -9.18 -8.98 -3.66
CA LEU A 70 -7.76 -9.27 -3.43
C LEU A 70 -7.49 -10.74 -3.16
N GLN A 71 -8.29 -11.36 -2.28
CA GLN A 71 -8.15 -12.79 -1.93
C GLN A 71 -8.31 -13.68 -3.15
N HIS A 72 -9.18 -13.28 -4.07
CA HIS A 72 -9.38 -13.99 -5.35
C HIS A 72 -8.14 -13.89 -6.25
N PHE A 73 -7.55 -12.69 -6.41
CA PHE A 73 -6.29 -12.52 -7.17
C PHE A 73 -5.12 -13.31 -6.56
N GLY A 74 -5.05 -13.44 -5.24
CA GLY A 74 -4.05 -14.26 -4.57
C GLY A 74 -4.18 -15.76 -4.88
N GLY A 75 -5.36 -16.22 -5.29
CA GLY A 75 -5.66 -17.59 -5.69
C GLY A 75 -5.23 -17.95 -7.13
N ASP A 76 -5.06 -16.98 -8.01
CA ASP A 76 -4.80 -17.16 -9.46
C ASP A 76 -3.35 -17.53 -9.83
N SER A 77 -2.53 -17.97 -8.88
CA SER A 77 -1.27 -18.63 -9.21
C SER A 77 -1.57 -19.92 -10.00
N ILE A 78 -0.85 -20.13 -11.12
CA ILE A 78 -1.07 -21.18 -12.13
C ILE A 78 -1.32 -22.59 -11.56
N ALA A 79 -0.88 -22.87 -10.34
CA ALA A 79 -1.11 -24.13 -9.64
C ALA A 79 -2.48 -24.22 -8.94
N ASN A 80 -3.28 -23.15 -8.88
CA ASN A 80 -4.52 -23.07 -8.11
C ASN A 80 -5.78 -22.80 -8.93
N THR A 81 -5.71 -22.83 -10.25
CA THR A 81 -6.89 -22.71 -11.15
C THR A 81 -7.97 -23.79 -10.84
N LEU A 82 -7.61 -24.84 -10.09
CA LEU A 82 -8.53 -25.88 -9.63
C LEU A 82 -9.19 -25.56 -8.27
N ARG A 83 -8.68 -24.58 -7.51
CA ARG A 83 -9.24 -24.21 -6.21
C ARG A 83 -9.98 -22.88 -6.34
N ARG A 84 -11.27 -22.92 -6.47
CA ARG A 84 -12.22 -21.79 -6.48
C ARG A 84 -12.28 -21.01 -5.15
N HIS A 85 -11.29 -21.15 -4.27
CA HIS A 85 -11.24 -20.50 -2.97
C HIS A 85 -10.15 -19.44 -2.97
N GLY A 86 -10.48 -18.24 -2.47
CA GLY A 86 -9.52 -17.16 -2.22
C GLY A 86 -8.42 -17.58 -1.23
N LYS A 87 -7.41 -16.72 -1.06
CA LYS A 87 -6.32 -16.90 -0.09
C LYS A 87 -6.43 -15.87 1.02
N PHE A 88 -6.11 -16.26 2.25
CA PHE A 88 -5.91 -15.33 3.35
C PHE A 88 -4.79 -14.33 3.02
N TYR A 89 -4.95 -13.10 3.50
CA TYR A 89 -4.02 -12.01 3.23
C TYR A 89 -2.58 -12.37 3.60
N ARG A 90 -2.37 -12.99 4.77
CA ARG A 90 -1.04 -13.43 5.19
C ARG A 90 -0.34 -14.33 4.17
N ALA A 91 -1.08 -15.23 3.53
CA ALA A 91 -0.51 -16.10 2.49
C ALA A 91 -0.15 -15.31 1.23
N ILE A 92 -0.97 -14.32 0.84
CA ILE A 92 -0.69 -13.42 -0.29
C ILE A 92 0.55 -12.57 0.02
N LEU A 93 0.66 -12.03 1.24
CA LEU A 93 1.80 -11.25 1.72
C LEU A 93 3.11 -12.06 1.63
N LEU A 94 3.11 -13.29 2.11
CA LEU A 94 4.27 -14.18 2.03
C LEU A 94 4.67 -14.51 0.58
N ASP A 95 3.69 -14.73 -0.30
CA ASP A 95 3.94 -14.94 -1.74
C ASP A 95 4.58 -13.69 -2.37
N VAL A 96 4.11 -12.49 -2.00
CA VAL A 96 4.70 -11.21 -2.44
C VAL A 96 6.12 -11.05 -1.91
N CYS A 97 6.36 -11.32 -0.61
CA CYS A 97 7.70 -11.29 -0.01
C CYS A 97 8.66 -12.21 -0.76
N LYS A 98 8.25 -13.46 -1.01
CA LYS A 98 9.03 -14.42 -1.79
C LYS A 98 9.33 -13.90 -3.19
N ARG A 99 8.34 -13.32 -3.86
CA ARG A 99 8.48 -12.78 -5.22
C ARG A 99 9.45 -11.61 -5.29
N LEU A 100 9.40 -10.72 -4.30
CA LEU A 100 10.29 -9.57 -4.17
C LEU A 100 11.64 -9.93 -3.55
N LYS A 101 11.86 -11.19 -3.17
CA LYS A 101 13.05 -11.67 -2.47
C LYS A 101 13.27 -10.96 -1.11
N ALA A 102 12.22 -10.48 -0.49
CA ALA A 102 12.26 -9.95 0.87
C ALA A 102 12.44 -11.12 1.86
N LYS A 103 13.48 -11.02 2.69
CA LYS A 103 13.75 -12.04 3.71
C LYS A 103 12.83 -11.80 4.91
N VAL A 104 11.90 -12.70 5.16
CA VAL A 104 10.96 -12.63 6.29
C VAL A 104 10.92 -13.98 7.01
N ASP A 105 10.74 -13.92 8.33
CA ASP A 105 10.50 -15.12 9.12
C ASP A 105 8.98 -15.38 9.16
N LYS A 106 8.61 -16.64 8.97
CA LYS A 106 7.20 -17.08 9.06
C LYS A 106 6.61 -16.99 10.46
N GLN A 107 7.44 -16.86 11.49
CA GLN A 107 7.00 -16.67 12.87
C GLN A 107 6.64 -15.20 13.20
N MET A 108 7.07 -14.26 12.37
CA MET A 108 6.70 -12.84 12.49
C MET A 108 5.19 -12.66 12.37
N THR A 109 4.64 -11.68 13.09
CA THR A 109 3.25 -11.25 12.91
C THR A 109 3.06 -10.59 11.54
N THR A 110 1.83 -10.53 11.04
CA THR A 110 1.53 -9.89 9.75
C THR A 110 2.05 -8.44 9.68
N PRO A 111 1.84 -7.55 10.68
CA PRO A 111 2.42 -6.21 10.66
C PRO A 111 3.95 -6.18 10.62
N GLN A 112 4.63 -7.13 11.28
CA GLN A 112 6.09 -7.23 11.23
C GLN A 112 6.59 -7.63 9.84
N ILE A 113 5.90 -8.56 9.17
CA ILE A 113 6.21 -8.96 7.79
C ILE A 113 5.98 -7.79 6.84
N GLU A 114 4.87 -7.05 7.00
CA GLU A 114 4.57 -5.84 6.23
C GLU A 114 5.68 -4.79 6.39
N GLN A 115 6.09 -4.50 7.61
CA GLN A 115 7.18 -3.55 7.87
C GLN A 115 8.49 -3.98 7.20
N GLN A 116 8.82 -5.27 7.29
CA GLN A 116 10.02 -5.81 6.64
C GLN A 116 9.94 -5.72 5.13
N LEU A 117 8.77 -5.99 4.55
CA LEU A 117 8.51 -5.84 3.12
C LEU A 117 8.65 -4.39 2.65
N LEU A 118 8.05 -3.42 3.37
CA LEU A 118 8.16 -2.00 3.05
C LEU A 118 9.62 -1.52 3.13
N THR A 119 10.35 -1.97 4.15
CA THR A 119 11.79 -1.67 4.32
C THR A 119 12.59 -2.22 3.14
N HIS A 120 12.37 -3.47 2.79
CA HIS A 120 13.03 -4.11 1.63
C HIS A 120 12.71 -3.39 0.32
N PHE A 121 11.46 -3.04 0.11
CA PHE A 121 11.02 -2.31 -1.09
C PHE A 121 11.69 -0.94 -1.18
N LEU A 122 11.75 -0.20 -0.07
CA LEU A 122 12.43 1.09 0.01
C LEU A 122 13.92 0.97 -0.33
N GLN A 123 14.62 0.01 0.28
CA GLN A 123 16.06 -0.23 0.03
C GLN A 123 16.32 -0.56 -1.44
N HIS A 124 15.53 -1.47 -2.01
CA HIS A 124 15.67 -1.86 -3.41
C HIS A 124 15.42 -0.69 -4.37
N SER A 125 14.42 0.14 -4.08
CA SER A 125 14.08 1.31 -4.88
C SER A 125 15.14 2.40 -4.74
N TRP A 126 15.63 2.67 -3.51
CA TRP A 126 16.68 3.64 -3.25
C TRP A 126 17.93 3.42 -4.10
N ASN A 127 18.33 2.15 -4.25
CA ASN A 127 19.51 1.80 -5.04
C ASN A 127 19.36 2.08 -6.54
N LYS A 128 18.13 2.30 -7.02
CA LYS A 128 17.82 2.62 -8.42
C LYS A 128 17.64 4.11 -8.70
N LEU A 129 17.56 4.92 -7.64
CA LEU A 129 17.44 6.37 -7.77
C LEU A 129 18.78 6.97 -8.17
N ASP A 130 18.75 7.94 -9.09
CA ASP A 130 19.89 8.81 -9.35
C ASP A 130 20.08 9.84 -8.22
N LYS A 131 21.13 10.67 -8.33
CA LYS A 131 21.50 11.63 -7.28
C LYS A 131 20.41 12.69 -7.08
N GLU A 132 19.79 13.18 -8.14
CA GLU A 132 18.76 14.21 -8.08
C GLU A 132 17.50 13.67 -7.42
N GLN A 133 17.05 12.51 -7.84
CA GLN A 133 15.91 11.81 -7.27
C GLN A 133 16.08 11.48 -5.78
N LYS A 134 17.29 11.06 -5.37
CA LYS A 134 17.61 10.86 -3.96
C LYS A 134 17.51 12.15 -3.17
N THR A 135 18.01 13.25 -3.70
CA THR A 135 17.94 14.58 -3.05
C THR A 135 16.47 15.01 -2.88
N GLN A 136 15.67 14.88 -3.92
CA GLN A 136 14.23 15.19 -3.87
C GLN A 136 13.47 14.30 -2.88
N PHE A 137 13.77 12.99 -2.87
CA PHE A 137 13.18 12.06 -1.91
C PHE A 137 13.53 12.43 -0.46
N LEU A 138 14.80 12.72 -0.17
CA LEU A 138 15.25 13.11 1.16
C LEU A 138 14.60 14.40 1.65
N ALA A 139 14.46 15.39 0.76
CA ALA A 139 13.73 16.62 1.05
C ALA A 139 12.27 16.33 1.39
N ALA A 140 11.60 15.44 0.63
CA ALA A 140 10.20 15.08 0.84
C ALA A 140 9.96 14.36 2.18
N VAL A 141 10.91 13.54 2.64
CA VAL A 141 10.81 12.84 3.93
C VAL A 141 11.48 13.61 5.08
N GLU A 142 11.92 14.84 4.84
CA GLU A 142 12.58 15.71 5.84
C GLU A 142 13.84 15.08 6.45
N CYS A 143 14.58 14.30 5.66
CA CYS A 143 15.83 13.65 6.07
C CYS A 143 17.04 14.45 5.53
N ARG A 144 17.97 14.80 6.42
CA ARG A 144 19.20 15.54 6.05
C ARG A 144 20.36 14.64 5.64
N SER A 145 20.28 13.36 5.89
CA SER A 145 21.33 12.41 5.56
C SER A 145 21.16 11.88 4.15
N HIS A 146 22.26 11.79 3.40
CA HIS A 146 22.28 11.24 2.04
C HIS A 146 22.52 9.73 1.99
N GLU A 147 22.65 9.07 3.14
CA GLU A 147 22.93 7.64 3.24
C GLU A 147 21.69 6.85 3.62
N LEU A 148 21.49 5.70 2.95
CA LEU A 148 20.36 4.80 3.24
C LEU A 148 20.41 4.29 4.68
N GLU A 149 21.60 4.06 5.23
CA GLU A 149 21.83 3.59 6.59
C GLU A 149 21.27 4.56 7.65
N SER A 150 21.29 5.86 7.34
CA SER A 150 20.71 6.89 8.20
C SER A 150 19.23 7.13 7.89
N LEU A 151 18.83 6.98 6.63
CA LEU A 151 17.46 7.19 6.16
C LEU A 151 16.48 6.19 6.80
N LEU A 152 16.81 4.91 6.79
CA LEU A 152 15.93 3.88 7.35
C LEU A 152 15.61 4.09 8.83
N PRO A 153 16.60 4.28 9.72
CA PRO A 153 16.33 4.59 11.12
C PRO A 153 15.53 5.90 11.31
N HIS A 154 15.73 6.89 10.44
CA HIS A 154 14.97 8.14 10.46
C HIS A 154 13.48 7.88 10.17
N LEU A 155 13.18 7.16 9.10
CA LEU A 155 11.80 6.83 8.71
C LEU A 155 11.10 5.95 9.77
N LEU A 156 11.82 4.98 10.33
CA LEU A 156 11.28 4.09 11.37
C LEU A 156 10.98 4.86 12.67
N ARG A 157 11.91 5.71 13.13
CA ARG A 157 11.71 6.54 14.34
C ARG A 157 10.56 7.52 14.20
N ARG A 158 10.39 8.10 13.01
CA ARG A 158 9.33 9.07 12.71
C ARG A 158 8.03 8.40 12.26
N ARG A 159 7.97 7.08 12.22
CA ARG A 159 6.83 6.32 11.67
C ARG A 159 6.45 6.75 10.24
N LYS A 160 7.45 7.21 9.46
CA LYS A 160 7.28 7.71 8.09
C LYS A 160 7.67 6.69 7.02
N LEU A 161 7.82 5.41 7.35
CA LEU A 161 8.20 4.39 6.39
C LEU A 161 7.15 4.26 5.28
N SER A 162 5.86 4.30 5.64
CA SER A 162 4.75 4.29 4.68
C SER A 162 4.77 5.50 3.76
N GLU A 163 5.09 6.69 4.27
CA GLU A 163 5.24 7.90 3.45
C GLU A 163 6.40 7.76 2.46
N GLY A 164 7.56 7.27 2.92
CA GLY A 164 8.71 7.00 2.07
C GLY A 164 8.41 5.98 0.96
N VAL A 165 7.70 4.90 1.29
CA VAL A 165 7.27 3.92 0.28
C VAL A 165 6.23 4.51 -0.66
N ALA A 166 5.27 5.29 -0.15
CA ALA A 166 4.25 5.93 -0.97
C ALA A 166 4.84 6.90 -2.00
N LEU A 167 5.91 7.65 -1.64
CA LEU A 167 6.65 8.49 -2.58
C LEU A 167 7.32 7.70 -3.70
N LEU A 168 7.60 6.43 -3.46
CA LEU A 168 8.20 5.51 -4.44
C LEU A 168 7.15 4.73 -5.26
N LEU A 169 5.91 4.72 -4.83
CA LEU A 169 4.79 4.16 -5.59
C LEU A 169 4.26 5.20 -6.59
N ASP A 170 3.37 4.77 -7.49
CA ASP A 170 2.78 5.62 -8.53
C ASP A 170 2.24 6.96 -7.96
N GLU A 171 2.34 8.03 -8.75
CA GLU A 171 1.85 9.39 -8.41
C GLU A 171 0.40 9.41 -7.89
N ARG A 172 -0.45 8.51 -8.38
CA ARG A 172 -1.85 8.41 -7.97
C ARG A 172 -2.01 7.91 -6.53
N LEU A 173 -1.24 6.89 -6.14
CA LEU A 173 -1.21 6.39 -4.76
C LEU A 173 -0.59 7.42 -3.81
N THR A 174 0.43 8.11 -4.28
CA THR A 174 1.09 9.18 -3.55
C THR A 174 0.12 10.35 -3.27
N ALA A 175 -0.69 10.76 -4.26
CA ALA A 175 -1.66 11.84 -4.09
C ALA A 175 -2.72 11.48 -3.02
N ILE A 176 -3.21 10.25 -3.01
CA ILE A 176 -4.23 9.80 -2.06
C ILE A 176 -3.66 9.67 -0.64
N LEU A 177 -2.47 9.11 -0.49
CA LEU A 177 -1.82 9.00 0.81
C LEU A 177 -1.47 10.37 1.42
N ARG A 178 -1.22 11.40 0.59
CA ARG A 178 -0.96 12.78 1.03
C ARG A 178 -2.18 13.54 1.50
N THR A 179 -3.37 13.28 0.94
CA THR A 179 -4.59 14.01 1.32
C THR A 179 -5.05 13.70 2.74
N HIS A 180 -4.56 12.63 3.34
CA HIS A 180 -4.98 12.17 4.67
C HIS A 180 -3.89 12.18 5.74
N ALA A 181 -2.62 12.20 5.37
CA ALA A 181 -1.61 12.64 6.30
C ALA A 181 -1.79 14.14 6.44
N ALA A 182 -1.95 14.65 7.66
CA ALA A 182 -1.78 16.07 7.96
C ALA A 182 -0.31 16.44 7.71
N VAL A 183 0.16 16.21 6.49
CA VAL A 183 1.44 16.68 5.95
C VAL A 183 1.19 18.11 5.55
N SER A 184 1.15 18.95 6.58
CA SER A 184 1.38 20.36 6.44
C SER A 184 2.63 20.55 5.60
N VAL A 185 2.43 21.10 4.40
CA VAL A 185 3.45 21.88 3.71
C VAL A 185 4.69 21.09 3.24
N ILE A 186 4.51 20.15 2.34
CA ILE A 186 5.51 20.01 1.29
C ILE A 186 4.87 20.61 0.05
N GLY A 187 5.43 21.76 -0.36
CA GLY A 187 4.84 22.60 -1.38
C GLY A 187 4.42 21.83 -2.63
N HIS A 188 3.22 22.09 -3.09
CA HIS A 188 2.58 21.53 -4.29
C HIS A 188 3.42 21.65 -5.59
N GLY A 189 4.57 22.33 -5.51
CA GLY A 189 5.48 22.54 -6.64
C GLY A 189 6.53 21.45 -6.86
N LEU A 190 7.04 20.80 -5.80
CA LEU A 190 8.17 19.88 -5.91
C LEU A 190 7.81 18.54 -6.53
N VAL A 191 6.59 18.08 -6.34
CA VAL A 191 6.14 16.76 -6.83
C VAL A 191 5.73 16.80 -8.31
N ARG A 192 5.25 17.94 -8.79
CA ARG A 192 4.89 18.12 -10.21
C ARG A 192 6.10 18.23 -11.12
N SER A 193 7.21 18.76 -10.62
CA SER A 193 8.46 18.93 -11.39
C SER A 193 9.38 17.70 -11.31
N ALA A 194 9.20 16.83 -10.32
CA ALA A 194 10.15 15.78 -10.02
C ALA A 194 10.08 14.57 -10.94
N GLY A 195 9.03 14.40 -11.74
CA GLY A 195 8.94 13.26 -12.67
C GLY A 195 9.23 11.90 -12.03
N LEU A 196 8.97 11.78 -10.70
CA LEU A 196 9.26 10.56 -9.94
C LEU A 196 8.44 9.35 -10.41
N GLY A 197 7.39 9.59 -11.21
CA GLY A 197 6.64 8.52 -11.89
C GLY A 197 7.46 7.74 -12.93
N GLY A 198 8.44 8.38 -13.58
CA GLY A 198 9.20 7.77 -14.67
C GLY A 198 10.17 6.66 -14.22
N PRO A 199 11.19 6.93 -13.43
CA PRO A 199 12.19 5.91 -13.08
C PRO A 199 11.75 4.98 -11.95
N LEU A 200 10.80 5.40 -11.13
CA LEU A 200 10.22 4.57 -10.07
C LEU A 200 9.13 3.65 -10.60
N GLY A 201 8.35 4.11 -11.57
CA GLY A 201 7.57 3.24 -12.43
C GLY A 201 8.47 2.20 -13.11
N ALA A 202 9.71 2.53 -13.50
CA ALA A 202 10.69 1.58 -14.00
C ALA A 202 11.17 0.59 -12.94
N ALA A 203 11.27 0.95 -11.67
CA ALA A 203 11.60 0.02 -10.59
C ALA A 203 10.47 -0.99 -10.36
N LEU A 204 9.22 -0.54 -10.35
CA LEU A 204 8.04 -1.42 -10.37
C LEU A 204 7.93 -2.19 -11.69
N ASN A 205 8.21 -1.57 -12.82
CA ASN A 205 8.19 -2.23 -14.13
C ASN A 205 9.23 -3.34 -14.26
N SER A 206 10.41 -3.21 -13.64
CA SER A 206 11.38 -4.30 -13.60
C SER A 206 10.90 -5.49 -12.75
N VAL A 207 10.15 -5.23 -11.68
CA VAL A 207 9.45 -6.28 -10.91
C VAL A 207 8.27 -6.84 -11.71
N LYS A 208 7.54 -5.99 -12.45
CA LYS A 208 6.39 -6.36 -13.29
C LYS A 208 6.79 -7.18 -14.51
N ALA A 209 7.92 -6.88 -15.16
CA ALA A 209 8.41 -7.61 -16.34
C ALA A 209 8.71 -9.09 -16.06
N VAL A 210 9.05 -9.42 -14.80
CA VAL A 210 9.36 -10.80 -14.36
C VAL A 210 8.14 -11.48 -13.71
N SER A 211 7.02 -10.77 -13.53
CA SER A 211 5.86 -11.23 -12.76
C SER A 211 4.72 -11.69 -13.67
N GLY A 212 4.13 -12.85 -13.37
CA GLY A 212 2.88 -13.29 -13.97
C GLY A 212 1.73 -12.29 -13.71
N SER A 213 0.61 -12.45 -14.43
CA SER A 213 -0.53 -11.52 -14.39
C SER A 213 -1.04 -11.18 -12.99
N ALA A 214 -1.08 -12.16 -12.09
CA ALA A 214 -1.56 -11.99 -10.71
C ALA A 214 -0.66 -11.03 -9.89
N TYR A 215 0.66 -11.11 -10.04
CA TYR A 215 1.58 -10.27 -9.27
C TYR A 215 1.53 -8.78 -9.64
N ARG A 216 1.05 -8.45 -10.84
CA ARG A 216 0.81 -7.05 -11.23
C ARG A 216 -0.29 -6.38 -10.40
N VAL A 217 -1.13 -7.19 -9.75
CA VAL A 217 -2.19 -6.73 -8.84
C VAL A 217 -1.76 -6.90 -7.39
N THR A 218 -1.30 -8.09 -7.02
CA THR A 218 -1.04 -8.41 -5.61
C THR A 218 0.14 -7.66 -5.01
N ILE A 219 1.21 -7.37 -5.78
CA ILE A 219 2.34 -6.58 -5.24
C ILE A 219 1.90 -5.17 -4.85
N PRO A 220 1.33 -4.32 -5.74
CA PRO A 220 0.91 -2.99 -5.34
C PRO A 220 -0.20 -3.02 -4.29
N ALA A 221 -1.11 -3.99 -4.33
CA ALA A 221 -2.18 -4.14 -3.34
C ALA A 221 -1.63 -4.41 -1.93
N VAL A 222 -0.68 -5.35 -1.80
CA VAL A 222 -0.05 -5.69 -0.51
C VAL A 222 0.77 -4.52 0.02
N LEU A 223 1.55 -3.84 -0.82
CA LEU A 223 2.30 -2.64 -0.41
C LEU A 223 1.33 -1.54 0.08
N HIS A 224 0.21 -1.36 -0.61
CA HIS A 224 -0.80 -0.38 -0.21
C HIS A 224 -1.43 -0.73 1.15
N ILE A 225 -1.86 -1.98 1.37
CA ILE A 225 -2.40 -2.45 2.66
C ILE A 225 -1.38 -2.24 3.79
N ALA A 226 -0.12 -2.60 3.57
CA ALA A 226 0.94 -2.40 4.54
C ALA A 226 1.11 -0.91 4.91
N CYS A 227 1.03 -0.01 3.93
CA CYS A 227 1.04 1.43 4.16
C CYS A 227 -0.19 1.90 4.96
N LEU A 228 -1.39 1.43 4.61
CA LEU A 228 -2.63 1.79 5.32
C LEU A 228 -2.57 1.39 6.79
N ARG A 229 -2.18 0.15 7.09
CA ARG A 229 -2.05 -0.34 8.46
C ARG A 229 -1.07 0.51 9.27
N GLN A 230 0.10 0.82 8.69
CA GLN A 230 1.10 1.64 9.37
C GLN A 230 0.60 3.06 9.65
N MET A 231 -0.17 3.66 8.74
CA MET A 231 -0.76 4.99 8.94
C MET A 231 -1.80 4.99 10.07
N LEU A 232 -2.68 4.00 10.14
CA LEU A 232 -3.67 3.89 11.22
C LEU A 232 -2.99 3.77 12.59
N HIS A 233 -1.99 2.91 12.71
CA HIS A 233 -1.22 2.78 13.96
C HIS A 233 -0.47 4.06 14.35
N SER A 234 -0.06 4.86 13.38
CA SER A 234 0.59 6.16 13.64
C SER A 234 -0.39 7.20 14.17
N SER A 235 -1.63 7.18 13.71
CA SER A 235 -2.70 8.10 14.13
C SER A 235 -3.18 7.78 15.56
N SER A 236 -3.29 6.49 15.91
CA SER A 236 -3.74 6.05 17.24
C SER A 236 -2.73 6.35 18.36
N GLY A 237 -1.43 6.43 18.05
CA GLY A 237 -0.38 6.70 19.05
C GLY A 237 -0.24 8.18 19.42
N THR A 238 -0.93 9.10 18.76
CA THR A 238 -0.87 10.55 19.07
C THR A 238 -1.87 10.95 20.13
N THR A 239 -2.89 10.14 20.41
CA THR A 239 -3.96 10.47 21.35
C THR A 239 -3.59 10.15 22.82
N GLU A 240 -2.56 9.34 23.08
CA GLU A 240 -2.19 8.94 24.46
C GLU A 240 -1.17 9.84 25.16
N ILE A 241 -0.60 10.86 24.49
CA ILE A 241 0.44 11.71 25.10
C ILE A 241 -0.15 13.02 25.67
N GLY A 242 -1.47 13.29 25.47
CA GLY A 242 -2.14 14.53 25.86
C GLY A 242 -2.62 14.65 27.31
N GLU A 243 -2.61 13.58 28.11
CA GLU A 243 -3.26 13.59 29.45
C GLU A 243 -2.35 13.14 30.58
N LYS A 244 -1.19 13.73 30.77
CA LYS A 244 -0.45 13.56 32.03
C LYS A 244 0.43 14.77 32.38
N TYR A 245 -0.19 15.94 32.64
CA TYR A 245 0.38 16.92 33.54
C TYR A 245 -0.77 17.65 34.27
N PRO A 246 -1.05 17.36 35.55
CA PRO A 246 -1.86 18.23 36.38
C PRO A 246 -1.02 19.49 36.70
N ALA A 247 -1.60 20.65 36.41
CA ALA A 247 -1.07 21.94 36.85
C ALA A 247 -0.83 21.90 38.37
N ARG A 248 0.38 22.13 38.81
CA ARG A 248 0.67 22.43 40.22
C ARG A 248 0.48 23.94 40.42
N SER A 249 -0.42 24.20 41.34
CA SER A 249 -0.65 25.48 42.03
C SER A 249 0.62 26.01 42.68
#